data_fbba1add00bd317972027a96243adb01
#
_entry.id   fbba1add00bd317972027a96243adb01
#
_cell.length_a   1.000
_cell.length_b   1.000
_cell.length_c   1.000
_cell.angle_alpha   90.00
_cell.angle_beta   90.00
_cell.angle_gamma   90.00
#
_symmetry.space_group_name_H-M   'P 1'
#
loop_
_entity.id
_entity.type
_entity.pdbx_description
1 polymer ?
#
loop_
_entity_poly.entity_id
_entity_poly.type
_entity_poly.pdbx_seq_one_letter_code
_entity_poly.pdbx_strand_id
1 'polypeptide(L)'
;SYIRCSHGGGRWRHLFPFAPKARSRRPDPAFIQAHVPAEDIVVATGPAGTLIFCDTSGVHRGGYATRGHRTMWTGVYTTPASALPTRISVPASLPSNLSAAARFAIANELW
;
A
#
# COMPACT_ATOMS: atom_id res chain seq x y z
N SER A 1 7.20 0.62 -8.63
CA SER A 1 6.86 -0.64 -9.33
C SER A 1 6.09 -1.56 -8.41
N TYR A 2 5.31 -2.46 -8.98
CA TYR A 2 4.49 -3.43 -8.27
C TYR A 2 4.55 -4.78 -9.00
N ILE A 3 4.67 -5.87 -8.27
CA ILE A 3 4.57 -7.23 -8.84
C ILE A 3 3.13 -7.69 -8.75
N ARG A 4 2.47 -7.86 -9.91
CA ARG A 4 1.10 -8.38 -9.96
C ARG A 4 1.00 -9.74 -9.30
N CYS A 5 -0.11 -10.03 -8.63
CA CYS A 5 -0.37 -11.31 -7.98
C CYS A 5 0.70 -11.74 -6.95
N SER A 6 1.38 -10.79 -6.30
CA SER A 6 2.28 -11.06 -5.18
C SER A 6 1.64 -10.84 -3.81
N HIS A 7 0.39 -10.34 -3.78
CA HIS A 7 -0.42 -10.17 -2.57
C HIS A 7 -0.91 -11.50 -1.98
N GLY A 8 -1.60 -11.46 -0.85
CA GLY A 8 -2.23 -12.64 -0.24
C GLY A 8 -3.16 -13.36 -1.23
N GLY A 9 -2.97 -14.67 -1.43
CA GLY A 9 -3.72 -15.46 -2.41
C GLY A 9 -3.24 -15.33 -3.87
N GLY A 10 -2.30 -14.46 -4.17
CA GLY A 10 -1.74 -14.32 -5.51
C GLY A 10 -0.72 -15.42 -5.87
N ARG A 11 -0.58 -15.69 -7.17
CA ARG A 11 0.29 -16.78 -7.68
C ARG A 11 1.76 -16.68 -7.28
N TRP A 12 2.28 -15.46 -7.06
CA TRP A 12 3.66 -15.21 -6.67
C TRP A 12 3.87 -15.13 -5.16
N ARG A 13 2.80 -15.28 -4.37
CA ARG A 13 2.87 -15.15 -2.92
C ARG A 13 3.87 -16.11 -2.27
N HIS A 14 4.00 -17.33 -2.80
CA HIS A 14 4.92 -18.35 -2.29
C HIS A 14 6.39 -17.93 -2.39
N LEU A 15 6.75 -17.09 -3.36
CA LEU A 15 8.10 -16.54 -3.51
C LEU A 15 8.43 -15.47 -2.48
N PHE A 16 7.41 -14.84 -1.92
CA PHE A 16 7.51 -13.70 -1.00
C PHE A 16 6.73 -13.95 0.29
N PRO A 17 7.12 -14.94 1.11
CA PRO A 17 6.40 -15.27 2.33
C PRO A 17 6.40 -14.09 3.32
N PHE A 18 5.29 -13.89 4.02
CA PHE A 18 5.23 -12.95 5.15
C PHE A 18 6.09 -13.48 6.28
N ALA A 19 7.08 -12.70 6.68
CA ALA A 19 7.84 -12.97 7.89
C ALA A 19 7.46 -11.94 8.96
N PRO A 20 6.60 -12.28 9.93
CA PRO A 20 6.06 -11.34 10.90
C PRO A 20 7.12 -10.64 11.78
N LYS A 21 8.32 -11.18 11.83
CA LYS A 21 9.44 -10.68 12.64
C LYS A 21 10.70 -10.33 11.84
N ALA A 22 10.68 -10.48 10.53
CA ALA A 22 11.82 -10.09 9.72
C ALA A 22 11.73 -8.58 9.47
N ARG A 23 12.76 -7.85 9.87
CA ARG A 23 13.04 -6.52 9.33
C ARG A 23 12.84 -6.60 7.82
N SER A 24 12.09 -5.68 7.23
CA SER A 24 11.66 -5.66 5.83
C SER A 24 12.74 -6.23 4.91
N ARG A 25 12.63 -7.51 4.56
CA ARG A 25 13.47 -8.09 3.52
C ARG A 25 13.04 -7.44 2.22
N ARG A 26 13.88 -6.58 1.74
CA ARG A 26 13.75 -6.12 0.35
C ARG A 26 14.13 -7.30 -0.53
N PRO A 27 13.21 -7.82 -1.36
CA PRO A 27 13.57 -8.89 -2.26
C PRO A 27 14.74 -8.44 -3.15
N ASP A 28 15.68 -9.34 -3.38
CA ASP A 28 16.79 -9.09 -4.27
C ASP A 28 16.26 -8.87 -5.71
N PRO A 29 16.65 -7.78 -6.39
CA PRO A 29 16.28 -7.55 -7.78
C PRO A 29 16.64 -8.70 -8.72
N ALA A 30 17.79 -9.34 -8.53
CA ALA A 30 18.20 -10.50 -9.33
C ALA A 30 17.27 -11.70 -9.12
N PHE A 31 16.87 -11.94 -7.87
CA PHE A 31 15.88 -12.97 -7.56
C PHE A 31 14.54 -12.70 -8.25
N ILE A 32 14.06 -11.46 -8.20
CA ILE A 32 12.81 -11.08 -8.88
C ILE A 32 12.91 -11.35 -10.39
N GLN A 33 13.99 -10.88 -11.02
CA GLN A 33 14.20 -11.07 -12.46
C GLN A 33 14.27 -12.53 -12.88
N ALA A 34 14.81 -13.40 -12.03
CA ALA A 34 14.93 -14.83 -12.32
C ALA A 34 13.61 -15.60 -12.18
N HIS A 35 12.67 -15.12 -11.36
CA HIS A 35 11.48 -15.90 -10.98
C HIS A 35 10.15 -15.26 -11.38
N VAL A 36 10.13 -13.95 -11.67
CA VAL A 36 8.90 -13.23 -12.01
C VAL A 36 8.98 -12.73 -13.44
N PRO A 37 8.08 -13.13 -14.33
CA PRO A 37 8.00 -12.63 -15.69
C PRO A 37 7.92 -11.09 -15.74
N ALA A 38 8.58 -10.49 -16.72
CA ALA A 38 8.65 -9.04 -16.86
C ALA A 38 7.25 -8.39 -17.01
N GLU A 39 6.32 -9.09 -17.65
CA GLU A 39 4.94 -8.64 -17.82
C GLU A 39 4.14 -8.55 -16.51
N ASP A 40 4.61 -9.21 -15.45
CA ASP A 40 4.02 -9.10 -14.12
C ASP A 40 4.62 -7.97 -13.28
N ILE A 41 5.68 -7.33 -13.76
CA ILE A 41 6.31 -6.19 -13.09
C ILE A 41 5.74 -4.90 -13.66
N VAL A 42 4.75 -4.34 -12.96
CA VAL A 42 4.10 -3.10 -13.38
C VAL A 42 4.89 -1.90 -12.90
N VAL A 43 5.28 -1.03 -13.81
CA VAL A 43 5.81 0.30 -13.48
C VAL A 43 4.64 1.28 -13.55
N ALA A 44 4.11 1.63 -12.39
CA ALA A 44 3.00 2.56 -12.31
C ALA A 44 3.52 4.00 -12.49
N THR A 45 3.34 4.52 -13.69
CA THR A 45 3.66 5.90 -14.08
C THR A 45 2.45 6.53 -14.72
N GLY A 46 2.35 7.86 -14.64
CA GLY A 46 1.26 8.60 -15.26
C GLY A 46 1.44 10.10 -15.09
N PRO A 47 0.66 10.91 -15.80
CA PRO A 47 0.63 12.35 -15.64
C PRO A 47 0.12 12.77 -14.25
N ALA A 48 0.22 14.05 -13.94
CA ALA A 48 -0.41 14.62 -12.74
C ALA A 48 -1.92 14.29 -12.71
N GLY A 49 -2.43 13.92 -11.54
CA GLY A 49 -3.82 13.46 -11.37
C GLY A 49 -4.04 11.96 -11.58
N THR A 50 -3.01 11.20 -11.97
CA THR A 50 -3.13 9.73 -12.04
C THR A 50 -3.39 9.14 -10.66
N LEU A 51 -4.45 8.33 -10.56
CA LEU A 51 -4.85 7.60 -9.37
C LEU A 51 -4.47 6.11 -9.52
N ILE A 52 -3.82 5.56 -8.51
CA ILE A 52 -3.37 4.16 -8.51
C ILE A 52 -3.94 3.48 -7.27
N PHE A 53 -4.73 2.43 -7.48
CA PHE A 53 -5.16 1.53 -6.41
C PHE A 53 -4.31 0.28 -6.42
N CYS A 54 -3.77 -0.12 -5.28
CA CYS A 54 -3.02 -1.35 -5.15
C CYS A 54 -3.20 -1.99 -3.76
N ASP A 55 -3.14 -3.31 -3.72
CA ASP A 55 -3.03 -4.04 -2.46
C ASP A 55 -1.57 -3.98 -1.98
N THR A 56 -1.33 -3.21 -0.92
CA THR A 56 0.02 -3.01 -0.37
C THR A 56 0.60 -4.23 0.32
N SER A 57 -0.16 -5.32 0.49
CA SER A 57 0.38 -6.62 0.92
C SER A 57 1.23 -7.29 -0.18
N GLY A 58 1.07 -6.86 -1.42
CA GLY A 58 1.92 -7.28 -2.53
C GLY A 58 3.29 -6.61 -2.53
N VAL A 59 4.24 -7.23 -3.23
CA VAL A 59 5.60 -6.70 -3.36
C VAL A 59 5.61 -5.45 -4.21
N HIS A 60 6.02 -4.36 -3.60
CA HIS A 60 6.07 -3.07 -4.26
C HIS A 60 7.25 -2.23 -3.79
N ARG A 61 7.63 -1.26 -4.58
CA ARG A 61 8.61 -0.24 -4.20
C ARG A 61 8.28 1.13 -4.78
N GLY A 62 8.60 2.18 -4.06
CA GLY A 62 8.65 3.52 -4.61
C GLY A 62 9.77 3.63 -5.66
N GLY A 63 9.52 4.37 -6.73
CA GLY A 63 10.56 4.78 -7.67
C GLY A 63 11.12 6.14 -7.25
N TYR A 64 12.39 6.39 -7.54
CA TYR A 64 12.99 7.72 -7.39
C TYR A 64 12.76 8.53 -8.68
N ALA A 65 12.60 9.84 -8.53
CA ALA A 65 12.63 10.72 -9.67
C ALA A 65 14.08 10.75 -10.21
N THR A 66 14.25 10.50 -11.51
CA THR A 66 15.54 10.56 -12.18
C THR A 66 15.81 11.95 -12.77
N ARG A 67 14.78 12.74 -12.94
CA ARG A 67 14.83 14.15 -13.38
C ARG A 67 13.76 14.93 -12.61
N GLY A 68 14.12 16.11 -12.13
CA GLY A 68 13.20 16.98 -11.40
C GLY A 68 12.73 16.40 -10.06
N HIS A 69 11.50 16.64 -9.72
CA HIS A 69 10.87 16.17 -8.47
C HIS A 69 9.56 15.43 -8.76
N ARG A 70 9.13 14.64 -7.78
CA ARG A 70 7.85 13.94 -7.79
C ARG A 70 7.12 14.26 -6.50
N THR A 71 5.89 14.72 -6.63
CA THR A 71 4.96 14.82 -5.51
C THR A 71 3.99 13.66 -5.58
N MET A 72 3.79 12.99 -4.46
CA MET A 72 2.84 11.88 -4.33
C MET A 72 2.02 12.05 -3.06
N TRP A 73 0.72 11.93 -3.20
CA TRP A 73 -0.18 11.77 -2.07
C TRP A 73 -0.50 10.28 -1.90
N THR A 74 -0.49 9.79 -0.66
CA THR A 74 -0.79 8.39 -0.36
C THR A 74 -1.90 8.31 0.67
N GLY A 75 -2.98 7.64 0.32
CA GLY A 75 -4.05 7.25 1.24
C GLY A 75 -4.01 5.75 1.48
N VAL A 76 -4.28 5.33 2.71
CA VAL A 76 -4.37 3.92 3.07
C VAL A 76 -5.78 3.63 3.56
N TYR A 77 -6.40 2.62 2.97
CA TYR A 77 -7.69 2.09 3.42
C TYR A 77 -7.47 0.78 4.15
N THR A 78 -8.04 0.67 5.33
CA THR A 78 -7.94 -0.54 6.14
C THR A 78 -9.34 -1.07 6.48
N THR A 79 -9.43 -2.34 6.80
CA THR A 79 -10.67 -2.91 7.35
C THR A 79 -10.75 -2.66 8.86
N PRO A 80 -11.95 -2.73 9.46
CA PRO A 80 -12.11 -2.65 10.91
C PRO A 80 -11.26 -3.65 11.70
N ALA A 81 -10.92 -4.79 11.08
CA ALA A 81 -10.05 -5.80 11.69
C ALA A 81 -8.56 -5.42 11.70
N SER A 82 -8.18 -4.34 11.03
CA SER A 82 -6.80 -3.85 11.01
C SER A 82 -6.56 -3.00 12.26
N ALA A 83 -5.93 -3.55 13.24
CA ALA A 83 -5.52 -2.82 14.45
C ALA A 83 -4.33 -1.89 14.12
N LEU A 84 -4.61 -0.76 13.48
CA LEU A 84 -3.64 0.31 13.34
C LEU A 84 -3.92 1.36 14.44
N PRO A 85 -3.03 1.54 15.42
CA PRO A 85 -3.18 2.57 16.43
C PRO A 85 -2.83 3.94 15.85
N THR A 86 -3.53 4.35 14.79
CA THR A 86 -3.31 5.64 14.15
C THR A 86 -4.30 6.63 14.75
N ARG A 87 -3.80 7.53 15.54
CA ARG A 87 -4.58 8.69 16.00
C ARG A 87 -4.67 9.68 14.84
N ILE A 88 -5.87 9.88 14.33
CA ILE A 88 -6.13 10.91 13.33
C ILE A 88 -6.58 12.17 14.08
N SER A 89 -5.83 13.25 13.95
CA SER A 89 -6.26 14.55 14.45
C SER A 89 -7.34 15.10 13.52
N VAL A 90 -8.51 15.36 14.06
CA VAL A 90 -9.64 15.90 13.32
C VAL A 90 -10.01 17.28 13.85
N PRO A 91 -10.56 18.18 13.01
CA PRO A 91 -11.08 19.45 13.46
C PRO A 91 -12.17 19.26 14.54
N ALA A 92 -12.23 20.19 15.48
CA ALA A 92 -13.22 20.16 16.56
C ALA A 92 -14.68 20.22 16.07
N SER A 93 -14.89 20.75 14.86
CA SER A 93 -16.22 20.84 14.22
C SER A 93 -16.32 19.82 13.08
N LEU A 94 -16.79 18.64 13.39
CA LEU A 94 -17.11 17.65 12.36
C LEU A 94 -18.57 17.80 11.91
N PRO A 95 -18.86 17.54 10.61
CA PRO A 95 -20.23 17.47 10.14
C PRO A 95 -21.04 16.40 10.90
N SER A 96 -22.27 16.72 11.28
CA SER A 96 -23.14 15.79 12.02
C SER A 96 -23.59 14.59 11.17
N ASN A 97 -23.49 14.69 9.85
CA ASN A 97 -23.95 13.69 8.87
C ASN A 97 -22.84 12.76 8.36
N LEU A 98 -21.82 12.52 9.14
CA LEU A 98 -20.74 11.59 8.76
C LEU A 98 -21.28 10.17 8.51
N SER A 99 -20.79 9.54 7.43
CA SER A 99 -21.06 8.12 7.17
C SER A 99 -20.51 7.23 8.28
N ALA A 100 -21.02 6.00 8.41
CA ALA A 100 -20.50 5.03 9.37
C ALA A 100 -19.00 4.76 9.14
N ALA A 101 -18.57 4.68 7.89
CA ALA A 101 -17.15 4.50 7.54
C ALA A 101 -16.29 5.70 7.97
N ALA A 102 -16.78 6.92 7.79
CA ALA A 102 -16.05 8.12 8.22
C ALA A 102 -15.96 8.19 9.75
N ARG A 103 -17.05 7.87 10.46
CA ARG A 103 -17.04 7.80 11.93
C ARG A 103 -16.04 6.76 12.44
N PHE A 104 -16.02 5.59 11.81
CA PHE A 104 -15.03 4.56 12.13
C PHE A 104 -13.59 5.05 11.96
N ALA A 105 -13.30 5.73 10.84
CA ALA A 105 -11.95 6.21 10.54
C ALA A 105 -11.41 7.26 11.54
N ILE A 106 -12.31 7.99 12.21
CA ILE A 106 -11.96 9.03 13.18
C ILE A 106 -12.21 8.60 14.64
N ALA A 107 -12.81 7.43 14.87
CA ALA A 107 -13.03 6.92 16.22
C ALA A 107 -11.69 6.65 16.90
N ASN A 108 -11.47 7.30 18.04
CA ASN A 108 -10.25 7.14 18.83
C ASN A 108 -10.28 5.95 19.79
N GLU A 109 -11.37 5.20 19.80
CA GLU A 109 -11.54 4.07 20.68
C GLU A 109 -11.36 2.77 19.89
N LEU A 110 -10.32 2.05 20.25
CA LEU A 110 -10.15 0.65 19.86
C LEU A 110 -11.12 -0.19 20.67
N TRP A 111 -11.83 -1.05 20.00
CA TRP A 111 -12.72 -2.06 20.60
C TRP A 111 -11.95 -3.03 21.50
#